data_790a9e6ae0e66b9d93240ec4e5187550
#
_entry.id   790a9e6ae0e66b9d93240ec4e5187550
#
_cell.length_a   1.000
_cell.length_b   1.000
_cell.length_c   1.000
_cell.angle_alpha   90.00
_cell.angle_beta   90.00
_cell.angle_gamma   90.00
#
_symmetry.space_group_name_H-M   'P 1'
#
loop_
_entity.id
_entity.type
_entity.pdbx_description
1 polymer ?
#
loop_
_entity_poly.entity_id
_entity_poly.type
_entity_poly.pdbx_seq_one_letter_code
_entity_poly.pdbx_strand_id
1 'polypeptide(L)'
;MDILRAESPPRLLGTEMAQSFTGKKRIRKSFGRIPEAVQMPNLIEVQRSSYEQFLQRDGRGGRKDEGVEAVFKSVFPIKDFNDRSLLEYVTYEFEDPKYDVEECIQRDMTYAAPLKVKLRLIVFENDEETGARSVKDIKEQDVYMGDIPLMTEKGTFIVN
;
A
#
# COMPACT_ATOMS: atom_id res chain seq x y z
N MET A 1 8.71 31.78 45.82
CA MET A 1 8.96 33.14 45.24
C MET A 1 9.61 32.90 43.88
N ASP A 2 8.82 32.39 42.95
CA ASP A 2 9.27 31.98 41.60
C ASP A 2 8.70 32.94 40.57
N ILE A 3 9.65 33.58 39.91
CA ILE A 3 9.42 34.63 38.94
C ILE A 3 8.95 34.00 37.63
N LEU A 4 7.71 34.25 37.30
CA LEU A 4 7.10 33.93 36.00
C LEU A 4 7.88 34.66 34.88
N ARG A 5 8.65 33.91 34.13
CA ARG A 5 9.31 34.37 32.91
C ARG A 5 8.27 34.43 31.81
N ALA A 6 7.78 35.61 31.52
CA ALA A 6 6.90 35.88 30.41
C ALA A 6 7.65 35.57 29.09
N GLU A 7 7.19 34.55 28.38
CA GLU A 7 7.61 34.29 26.99
C GLU A 7 7.04 35.40 26.09
N SER A 8 7.97 36.09 25.43
CA SER A 8 7.63 37.10 24.41
C SER A 8 6.89 36.41 23.24
N PRO A 9 5.80 37.00 22.70
CA PRO A 9 5.15 36.46 21.53
C PRO A 9 6.11 36.46 20.32
N PRO A 10 5.97 35.48 19.39
CA PRO A 10 6.83 35.42 18.23
C PRO A 10 6.68 36.70 17.41
N ARG A 11 7.81 37.34 17.15
CA ARG A 11 7.87 38.49 16.24
C ARG A 11 7.38 38.04 14.89
N LEU A 12 6.19 38.48 14.50
CA LEU A 12 5.74 38.48 13.12
C LEU A 12 6.81 39.22 12.32
N LEU A 13 7.52 38.47 11.46
CA LEU A 13 8.50 39.00 10.52
C LEU A 13 7.81 40.12 9.73
N GLY A 14 8.31 41.32 9.96
CA GLY A 14 7.75 42.54 9.43
C GLY A 14 7.57 42.48 7.91
N THR A 15 6.42 42.87 7.49
CA THR A 15 6.16 43.34 6.13
C THR A 15 7.18 44.43 5.83
N GLU A 16 8.24 44.11 5.09
CA GLU A 16 9.09 45.13 4.50
C GLU A 16 8.22 45.99 3.60
N MET A 17 7.94 47.18 4.06
CA MET A 17 7.24 48.17 3.27
C MET A 17 8.19 48.65 2.17
N ALA A 18 7.90 48.24 0.93
CA ALA A 18 8.63 48.73 -0.22
C ALA A 18 8.59 50.27 -0.28
N GLN A 19 9.77 50.88 -0.22
CA GLN A 19 9.89 52.32 -0.29
C GLN A 19 9.47 52.84 -1.66
N SER A 20 8.61 53.83 -1.67
CA SER A 20 8.19 54.51 -2.88
C SER A 20 9.24 55.53 -3.30
N PHE A 21 9.80 55.34 -4.50
CA PHE A 21 10.82 56.26 -5.09
C PHE A 21 10.25 57.53 -5.70
N THR A 22 8.95 57.66 -5.77
CA THR A 22 8.34 58.89 -6.29
C THR A 22 7.66 59.60 -5.13
N GLY A 23 7.95 60.89 -4.89
CA GLY A 23 7.44 61.72 -3.78
C GLY A 23 5.91 61.85 -3.72
N LYS A 24 5.18 61.16 -4.60
CA LYS A 24 3.74 60.90 -4.49
C LYS A 24 3.57 59.57 -3.79
N LYS A 25 2.87 59.57 -2.67
CA LYS A 25 2.58 58.41 -1.78
C LYS A 25 1.93 57.22 -2.54
N ARG A 26 2.68 56.54 -3.37
CA ARG A 26 2.27 55.26 -3.95
C ARG A 26 2.78 54.14 -3.06
N ILE A 27 1.89 53.50 -2.36
CA ILE A 27 2.19 52.31 -1.59
C ILE A 27 2.27 51.14 -2.59
N ARG A 28 3.49 50.64 -2.83
CA ARG A 28 3.69 49.42 -3.61
C ARG A 28 3.68 48.23 -2.66
N LYS A 29 2.80 47.25 -2.89
CA LYS A 29 2.84 45.97 -2.22
C LYS A 29 3.73 45.03 -3.01
N SER A 30 4.71 44.41 -2.35
CA SER A 30 5.49 43.33 -2.93
C SER A 30 4.71 42.02 -2.70
N PHE A 31 4.43 41.30 -3.78
CA PHE A 31 3.85 39.96 -3.75
C PHE A 31 4.91 38.88 -3.95
N GLY A 32 6.20 39.21 -3.85
CA GLY A 32 7.32 38.32 -4.12
C GLY A 32 7.51 37.19 -3.11
N ARG A 33 6.93 37.30 -1.92
CA ARG A 33 6.89 36.24 -0.90
C ARG A 33 5.52 36.25 -0.23
N ILE A 34 4.63 35.49 -0.78
CA ILE A 34 3.36 35.18 -0.10
C ILE A 34 3.67 33.96 0.79
N PRO A 35 3.44 34.04 2.14
CA PRO A 35 3.59 32.86 2.99
C PRO A 35 2.64 31.76 2.48
N GLU A 36 3.16 30.55 2.37
CA GLU A 36 2.37 29.39 2.00
C GLU A 36 1.26 29.20 3.04
N ALA A 37 0.01 29.38 2.63
CA ALA A 37 -1.14 29.16 3.49
C ALA A 37 -1.44 27.69 3.69
N VAL A 38 -1.10 26.86 2.69
CA VAL A 38 -1.29 25.40 2.67
C VAL A 38 -0.13 24.76 1.93
N GLN A 39 0.43 23.69 2.50
CA GLN A 39 1.45 22.91 1.81
C GLN A 39 0.86 22.25 0.56
N MET A 40 1.64 22.24 -0.52
CA MET A 40 1.22 21.53 -1.73
C MET A 40 1.09 20.04 -1.42
N PRO A 41 -0.08 19.40 -1.67
CA PRO A 41 -0.25 17.98 -1.47
C PRO A 41 0.64 17.19 -2.44
N ASN A 42 1.03 15.99 -2.04
CA ASN A 42 1.73 15.08 -2.93
C ASN A 42 0.79 14.63 -4.06
N LEU A 43 1.07 15.06 -5.29
CA LEU A 43 0.20 14.81 -6.43
C LEU A 43 0.11 13.34 -6.85
N ILE A 44 1.11 12.53 -6.47
CA ILE A 44 1.15 11.07 -6.76
C ILE A 44 0.62 10.22 -5.61
N GLU A 45 0.22 10.82 -4.49
CA GLU A 45 -0.25 10.10 -3.32
C GLU A 45 -1.48 9.24 -3.62
N VAL A 46 -2.38 9.73 -4.45
CA VAL A 46 -3.58 9.00 -4.87
C VAL A 46 -3.21 7.67 -5.55
N GLN A 47 -2.22 7.70 -6.44
CA GLN A 47 -1.77 6.50 -7.15
C GLN A 47 -1.07 5.52 -6.20
N ARG A 48 -0.18 6.02 -5.35
CA ARG A 48 0.56 5.20 -4.39
C ARG A 48 -0.37 4.54 -3.38
N SER A 49 -1.21 5.31 -2.73
CA SER A 49 -2.15 4.80 -1.72
C SER A 49 -3.14 3.80 -2.32
N SER A 50 -3.64 4.06 -3.53
CA SER A 50 -4.52 3.14 -4.24
C SER A 50 -3.84 1.79 -4.52
N TYR A 51 -2.57 1.82 -4.97
CA TYR A 51 -1.85 0.58 -5.26
C TYR A 51 -1.44 -0.18 -3.99
N GLU A 52 -1.03 0.53 -2.94
CA GLU A 52 -0.76 -0.06 -1.62
C GLU A 52 -2.02 -0.71 -1.03
N GLN A 53 -3.17 -0.06 -1.16
CA GLN A 53 -4.47 -0.61 -0.76
C GLN A 53 -4.87 -1.82 -1.60
N PHE A 54 -4.56 -1.83 -2.89
CA PHE A 54 -4.80 -2.97 -3.76
C PHE A 54 -3.96 -4.19 -3.37
N LEU A 55 -2.67 -3.99 -3.12
CA LEU A 55 -1.74 -5.08 -2.76
C LEU A 55 -1.85 -5.51 -1.30
N GLN A 56 -2.15 -4.61 -0.38
CA GLN A 56 -2.20 -4.84 1.08
C GLN A 56 -1.00 -5.66 1.59
N ARG A 57 0.23 -5.25 1.22
CA ARG A 57 1.45 -6.00 1.56
C ARG A 57 1.63 -6.18 3.06
N ASP A 58 1.36 -5.15 3.86
CA ASP A 58 1.52 -5.13 5.31
C ASP A 58 0.31 -5.70 6.03
N GLY A 59 0.00 -6.96 5.81
CA GLY A 59 -1.18 -7.63 6.39
C GLY A 59 -1.21 -7.79 7.93
N ARG A 60 -0.39 -7.04 8.68
CA ARG A 60 -0.22 -7.17 10.14
C ARG A 60 -1.46 -6.85 10.99
N GLY A 61 -2.46 -6.21 10.44
CA GLY A 61 -3.70 -5.84 11.15
C GLY A 61 -4.96 -6.56 10.65
N GLY A 62 -4.80 -7.56 9.81
CA GLY A 62 -5.90 -8.15 9.03
C GLY A 62 -6.11 -7.39 7.73
N ARG A 63 -6.25 -8.13 6.64
CA ARG A 63 -6.52 -7.56 5.32
C ARG A 63 -7.98 -7.17 5.19
N LYS A 64 -8.22 -6.05 4.53
CA LYS A 64 -9.57 -5.67 4.13
C LYS A 64 -10.01 -6.51 2.94
N ASP A 65 -11.30 -6.71 2.79
CA ASP A 65 -11.88 -7.44 1.66
C ASP A 65 -11.93 -6.57 0.40
N GLU A 66 -10.75 -6.15 -0.05
CA GLU A 66 -10.52 -5.26 -1.19
C GLU A 66 -9.27 -5.73 -1.96
N GLY A 67 -9.16 -5.33 -3.23
CA GLY A 67 -7.98 -5.61 -4.05
C GLY A 67 -7.70 -7.10 -4.24
N VAL A 68 -6.47 -7.52 -4.02
CA VAL A 68 -6.01 -8.90 -4.22
C VAL A 68 -6.72 -9.89 -3.27
N GLU A 69 -7.00 -9.48 -2.03
CA GLU A 69 -7.73 -10.30 -1.05
C GLU A 69 -9.14 -10.64 -1.54
N ALA A 70 -9.87 -9.65 -2.05
CA ALA A 70 -11.22 -9.84 -2.59
C ALA A 70 -11.22 -10.78 -3.80
N VAL A 71 -10.19 -10.70 -4.66
CA VAL A 71 -10.05 -11.59 -5.81
C VAL A 71 -9.88 -13.04 -5.38
N PHE A 72 -8.99 -13.32 -4.43
CA PHE A 72 -8.82 -14.68 -3.91
C PHE A 72 -10.10 -15.21 -3.26
N LYS A 73 -10.76 -14.42 -2.44
CA LYS A 73 -12.03 -14.80 -1.81
C LYS A 73 -13.16 -15.06 -2.81
N SER A 74 -13.13 -14.40 -3.95
CA SER A 74 -14.16 -14.62 -5.00
C SER A 74 -13.96 -15.93 -5.75
N VAL A 75 -12.71 -16.42 -5.86
CA VAL A 75 -12.37 -17.65 -6.57
C VAL A 75 -12.45 -18.87 -5.65
N PHE A 76 -11.98 -18.72 -4.40
CA PHE A 76 -11.99 -19.79 -3.42
C PHE A 76 -13.24 -19.70 -2.52
N PRO A 77 -13.74 -20.83 -1.99
CA PRO A 77 -13.19 -22.19 -2.09
C PRO A 77 -13.53 -22.88 -3.42
N ILE A 78 -12.63 -23.73 -3.88
CA ILE A 78 -12.84 -24.59 -5.05
C ILE A 78 -13.20 -25.99 -4.56
N LYS A 79 -14.34 -26.50 -5.02
CA LYS A 79 -14.83 -27.82 -4.66
C LYS A 79 -14.56 -28.80 -5.80
N ASP A 80 -14.21 -30.02 -5.42
CA ASP A 80 -14.15 -31.13 -6.36
C ASP A 80 -15.56 -31.54 -6.84
N PHE A 81 -15.63 -32.08 -8.06
CA PHE A 81 -16.86 -32.56 -8.67
C PHE A 81 -17.61 -33.60 -7.81
N ASN A 82 -16.89 -34.43 -7.08
CA ASN A 82 -17.44 -35.46 -6.20
C ASN A 82 -17.62 -35.00 -4.74
N ASP A 83 -17.43 -33.71 -4.46
CA ASP A 83 -17.46 -33.15 -3.10
C ASP A 83 -16.51 -33.86 -2.10
N ARG A 84 -15.48 -34.57 -2.60
CA ARG A 84 -14.50 -35.28 -1.76
C ARG A 84 -13.34 -34.40 -1.35
N SER A 85 -13.10 -33.30 -2.05
CA SER A 85 -11.99 -32.39 -1.77
C SER A 85 -12.42 -30.95 -1.84
N LEU A 86 -11.89 -30.14 -0.95
CA LEU A 86 -12.12 -28.70 -0.89
C LEU A 86 -10.76 -27.99 -0.82
N LEU A 87 -10.55 -27.06 -1.73
CA LEU A 87 -9.37 -26.20 -1.74
C LEU A 87 -9.75 -24.81 -1.24
N GLU A 88 -9.22 -24.42 -0.09
CA GLU A 88 -9.48 -23.14 0.54
C GLU A 88 -8.28 -22.21 0.44
N TYR A 89 -8.56 -20.93 0.33
CA TYR A 89 -7.61 -19.85 0.47
C TYR A 89 -7.44 -19.51 1.97
N VAL A 90 -6.20 -19.39 2.44
CA VAL A 90 -5.89 -19.00 3.82
C VAL A 90 -5.37 -17.58 3.87
N THR A 91 -4.28 -17.30 3.17
CA THR A 91 -3.65 -15.97 3.11
C THR A 91 -2.70 -15.89 1.93
N TYR A 92 -2.25 -14.69 1.59
CA TYR A 92 -1.15 -14.50 0.66
C TYR A 92 -0.03 -13.68 1.30
N GLU A 93 1.16 -13.82 0.77
CA GLU A 93 2.34 -13.07 1.20
C GLU A 93 3.17 -12.66 -0.02
N PHE A 94 3.76 -11.48 0.06
CA PHE A 94 4.74 -11.03 -0.91
C PHE A 94 6.14 -11.26 -0.33
N GLU A 95 6.99 -11.90 -1.11
CA GLU A 95 8.42 -11.95 -0.78
C GLU A 95 9.11 -10.64 -1.13
N ASP A 96 10.30 -10.45 -0.60
CA ASP A 96 11.11 -9.31 -0.96
C ASP A 96 11.54 -9.38 -2.44
N PRO A 97 11.55 -8.24 -3.14
CA PRO A 97 12.00 -8.21 -4.52
C PRO A 97 13.46 -8.64 -4.61
N LYS A 98 13.78 -9.43 -5.64
CA LYS A 98 15.11 -9.98 -5.85
C LYS A 98 16.18 -8.92 -6.10
N TYR A 99 15.80 -7.80 -6.73
CA TYR A 99 16.66 -6.69 -7.09
C TYR A 99 16.04 -5.37 -6.68
N ASP A 100 16.89 -4.43 -6.32
CA ASP A 100 16.50 -3.06 -6.04
C ASP A 100 16.11 -2.31 -7.32
N VAL A 101 15.46 -1.14 -7.14
CA VAL A 101 15.02 -0.28 -8.25
C VAL A 101 16.17 0.10 -9.19
N GLU A 102 17.33 0.45 -8.64
CA GLU A 102 18.51 0.83 -9.43
C GLU A 102 19.09 -0.35 -10.20
N GLU A 103 19.17 -1.50 -9.57
CA GLU A 103 19.64 -2.73 -10.22
C GLU A 103 18.69 -3.19 -11.34
N CYS A 104 17.36 -3.06 -11.13
CA CYS A 104 16.38 -3.38 -12.17
C CYS A 104 16.56 -2.51 -13.40
N ILE A 105 16.81 -1.21 -13.23
CA ILE A 105 17.06 -0.29 -14.33
C ILE A 105 18.37 -0.63 -15.06
N GLN A 106 19.45 -0.95 -14.32
CA GLN A 106 20.75 -1.27 -14.91
C GLN A 106 20.76 -2.61 -15.68
N ARG A 107 19.95 -3.56 -15.24
CA ARG A 107 19.88 -4.92 -15.79
C ARG A 107 18.72 -5.13 -16.75
N ASP A 108 17.96 -4.09 -17.07
CA ASP A 108 16.76 -4.19 -17.88
C ASP A 108 15.79 -5.28 -17.34
N MET A 109 15.51 -5.24 -16.05
CA MET A 109 14.62 -6.21 -15.39
C MET A 109 13.40 -5.51 -14.80
N THR A 110 12.31 -6.25 -14.70
CA THR A 110 11.08 -5.78 -14.04
C THR A 110 11.25 -5.74 -12.53
N TYR A 111 10.92 -4.59 -11.91
CA TYR A 111 10.85 -4.47 -10.47
C TYR A 111 9.56 -5.09 -9.95
N ALA A 112 9.65 -6.32 -9.44
CA ALA A 112 8.51 -7.13 -9.02
C ALA A 112 8.82 -7.91 -7.75
N ALA A 113 7.77 -8.28 -7.02
CA ALA A 113 7.82 -9.15 -5.87
C ALA A 113 7.08 -10.45 -6.14
N PRO A 114 7.65 -11.61 -5.74
CA PRO A 114 6.96 -12.90 -5.83
C PRO A 114 5.74 -12.93 -4.91
N LEU A 115 4.62 -13.39 -5.46
CA LEU A 115 3.38 -13.61 -4.71
C LEU A 115 3.26 -15.09 -4.36
N LYS A 116 3.22 -15.39 -3.08
CA LYS A 116 2.93 -16.73 -2.53
C LYS A 116 1.56 -16.74 -1.89
N VAL A 117 0.81 -17.77 -2.17
CA VAL A 117 -0.53 -17.96 -1.62
C VAL A 117 -0.55 -19.25 -0.80
N LYS A 118 -0.98 -19.14 0.44
CA LYS A 118 -1.19 -20.29 1.32
C LYS A 118 -2.54 -20.88 1.05
N LEU A 119 -2.55 -22.09 0.54
CA LEU A 119 -3.74 -22.86 0.25
C LEU A 119 -3.88 -24.04 1.20
N ARG A 120 -5.10 -24.38 1.53
CA ARG A 120 -5.47 -25.53 2.37
C ARG A 120 -6.33 -26.48 1.57
N LEU A 121 -5.85 -27.70 1.41
CA LEU A 121 -6.60 -28.80 0.83
C LEU A 121 -7.23 -29.61 1.95
N ILE A 122 -8.53 -29.75 1.95
CA ILE A 122 -9.29 -30.58 2.87
C ILE A 122 -9.85 -31.77 2.08
N VAL A 123 -9.48 -32.98 2.49
CA VAL A 123 -9.98 -34.21 1.90
C VAL A 123 -11.03 -34.82 2.83
N PHE A 124 -12.19 -35.13 2.29
CA PHE A 124 -13.29 -35.72 3.03
C PHE A 124 -13.41 -37.21 2.68
N GLU A 125 -13.83 -38.00 3.67
CA GLU A 125 -14.24 -39.38 3.52
C GLU A 125 -15.72 -39.48 3.88
N ASN A 126 -16.47 -40.10 2.97
CA ASN A 126 -17.88 -40.37 3.22
C ASN A 126 -18.00 -41.79 3.73
N ASP A 127 -18.57 -41.94 4.91
CA ASP A 127 -18.92 -43.24 5.47
C ASP A 127 -20.11 -43.83 4.73
N GLU A 128 -19.95 -44.98 4.10
CA GLU A 128 -21.00 -45.61 3.28
C GLU A 128 -22.18 -46.12 4.15
N GLU A 129 -21.93 -46.44 5.43
CA GLU A 129 -22.95 -46.96 6.35
C GLU A 129 -23.78 -45.87 7.02
N THR A 130 -23.19 -44.75 7.36
CA THR A 130 -23.85 -43.68 8.13
C THR A 130 -24.21 -42.45 7.29
N GLY A 131 -23.61 -42.32 6.09
CA GLY A 131 -23.72 -41.13 5.26
C GLY A 131 -23.06 -39.89 5.88
N ALA A 132 -22.32 -40.08 6.95
CA ALA A 132 -21.62 -38.99 7.63
C ALA A 132 -20.36 -38.60 6.85
N ARG A 133 -20.12 -37.30 6.74
CA ARG A 133 -18.92 -36.71 6.09
C ARG A 133 -17.89 -36.41 7.16
N SER A 134 -16.74 -37.07 7.14
CA SER A 134 -15.62 -36.83 8.04
C SER A 134 -14.44 -36.27 7.29
N VAL A 135 -13.62 -35.45 7.97
CA VAL A 135 -12.37 -34.94 7.41
C VAL A 135 -11.32 -36.03 7.52
N LYS A 136 -10.79 -36.50 6.38
CA LYS A 136 -9.73 -37.50 6.33
C LYS A 136 -8.35 -36.91 6.49
N ASP A 137 -8.06 -35.82 5.81
CA ASP A 137 -6.75 -35.19 5.79
C ASP A 137 -6.85 -33.68 5.50
N ILE A 138 -5.93 -32.91 6.06
CA ILE A 138 -5.79 -31.48 5.82
C ILE A 138 -4.33 -31.20 5.50
N LYS A 139 -4.08 -30.63 4.32
CA LYS A 139 -2.74 -30.24 3.89
C LYS A 139 -2.69 -28.75 3.57
N GLU A 140 -1.72 -28.06 4.15
CA GLU A 140 -1.44 -26.66 3.84
C GLU A 140 -0.12 -26.56 3.07
N GLN A 141 -0.12 -25.71 2.04
CA GLN A 141 1.07 -25.49 1.23
C GLN A 141 1.08 -24.04 0.71
N ASP A 142 2.29 -23.46 0.66
CA ASP A 142 2.52 -22.19 0.00
C ASP A 142 2.77 -22.43 -1.48
N VAL A 143 1.97 -21.78 -2.31
CA VAL A 143 2.01 -21.91 -3.77
C VAL A 143 2.47 -20.59 -4.37
N TYR A 144 3.52 -20.63 -5.19
CA TYR A 144 3.94 -19.48 -5.98
C TYR A 144 2.93 -19.23 -7.11
N MET A 145 2.37 -18.02 -7.15
CA MET A 145 1.36 -17.62 -8.13
C MET A 145 1.93 -16.78 -9.27
N GLY A 146 3.06 -16.14 -9.06
CA GLY A 146 3.70 -15.28 -10.03
C GLY A 146 4.35 -14.06 -9.41
N ASP A 147 4.94 -13.21 -10.24
CA ASP A 147 5.56 -11.96 -9.83
C ASP A 147 4.59 -10.80 -10.09
N ILE A 148 4.42 -9.97 -9.08
CA ILE A 148 3.59 -8.76 -9.18
C ILE A 148 4.53 -7.54 -9.23
N PRO A 149 4.42 -6.68 -10.27
CA PRO A 149 5.24 -5.49 -10.36
C PRO A 149 4.99 -4.56 -9.18
N LEU A 150 6.04 -3.96 -8.64
CA LEU A 150 5.97 -3.02 -7.54
C LEU A 150 6.06 -1.59 -8.03
N MET A 151 5.31 -0.71 -7.39
CA MET A 151 5.40 0.72 -7.64
C MET A 151 6.60 1.32 -6.90
N THR A 152 7.38 2.17 -7.58
CA THR A 152 8.47 2.93 -6.97
C THR A 152 7.96 4.08 -6.11
N GLU A 153 8.84 4.69 -5.32
CA GLU A 153 8.50 5.89 -4.53
C GLU A 153 8.01 7.06 -5.39
N LYS A 154 8.41 7.10 -6.65
CA LYS A 154 8.00 8.12 -7.62
C LYS A 154 6.64 7.83 -8.28
N GLY A 155 5.96 6.75 -7.89
CA GLY A 155 4.68 6.36 -8.46
C GLY A 155 4.77 5.76 -9.87
N THR A 156 5.92 5.20 -10.23
CA THR A 156 6.17 4.59 -11.54
C THR A 156 6.43 3.08 -11.41
N PHE A 157 6.29 2.37 -12.52
CA PHE A 157 6.66 0.96 -12.63
C PHE A 157 7.88 0.81 -13.53
N ILE A 158 8.73 -0.16 -13.20
CA ILE A 158 9.86 -0.57 -14.03
C ILE A 158 9.50 -1.91 -14.62
N VAL A 159 9.21 -1.92 -15.91
CA VAL A 159 8.80 -3.11 -16.65
C VAL A 159 9.67 -3.25 -17.89
N ASN A 160 10.21 -4.43 -18.10
CA ASN A 160 10.96 -4.79 -19.29
C ASN A 160 10.19 -5.85 -20.09
#